data_44eedae9bac335d55a9bec7c1018fd24
#
_entry.id   44eedae9bac335d55a9bec7c1018fd24
#
_cell.length_a   1.000
_cell.length_b   1.000
_cell.length_c   1.000
_cell.angle_alpha   90.00
_cell.angle_beta   90.00
_cell.angle_gamma   90.00
#
_symmetry.space_group_name_H-M   'P 1'
#
loop_
_entity.id
_entity.type
_entity.pdbx_description
1 polymer ?
#
loop_
_entity_poly.entity_id
_entity_poly.type
_entity_poly.pdbx_seq_one_letter_code
_entity_poly.pdbx_strand_id
1 'polypeptide(L)'
;MSFTKTAAKQILSYFPFRYVNVGREFHQWLNKFEQTKHMSYGQIREAQLRSLQEIVTLAYEQTAFYKRLYDEHGFHPRMLQDFGDAERIPVIRKEDVRAYGREMVVSKYTPEKLKKLGTSGTTGTSLTLYSNRAVEQREWAAICFQWAYVGYKPGEGRVEFRGALPSGKLYILDKYSRTLKINTTAITEQNIGEIVNAILASGYEYLYGFPSGLALFAKLLVDQRLTGLYEPKAILLACEMVHDYQVHLISSVFNRSNLFAHYGQTEKVALGGWVDDSRAYYFLPLYSYVEQNEKTSAIIGTSFLNDVMPLIRYELTDAAARFDQQPQQGREHLFPVIRSIDGRMGEIMYKPNGDMLPSPLIAIALRGTKSFSACKLIQHRYDLIEIVAESALPHEIVREEIGMVIEKLETLFTIEMNFKVSIVPHITRTETGKFKNVEVRVGKEPLTL
;
A
#
# COMPACT_ATOMS: atom_id res chain seq x y z
N MET A 1 15.10 -17.79 -16.58
CA MET A 1 14.01 -18.78 -16.34
C MET A 1 14.27 -19.99 -17.23
N SER A 2 14.18 -21.22 -16.70
CA SER A 2 14.40 -22.43 -17.51
C SER A 2 13.32 -22.56 -18.59
N PHE A 3 13.67 -23.02 -19.79
CA PHE A 3 12.76 -23.26 -20.92
C PHE A 3 11.54 -24.11 -20.54
N THR A 4 11.72 -25.08 -19.66
CA THR A 4 10.65 -25.94 -19.12
C THR A 4 9.59 -25.17 -18.32
N LYS A 5 9.99 -24.15 -17.53
CA LYS A 5 9.04 -23.32 -16.78
C LYS A 5 8.21 -22.42 -17.69
N THR A 6 8.77 -21.94 -18.78
CA THR A 6 8.07 -21.10 -19.76
C THR A 6 7.06 -21.91 -20.54
N ALA A 7 7.44 -23.11 -21.02
CA ALA A 7 6.53 -24.02 -21.72
C ALA A 7 5.38 -24.49 -20.82
N ALA A 8 5.66 -24.86 -19.57
CA ALA A 8 4.62 -25.22 -18.60
C ALA A 8 3.62 -24.07 -18.35
N LYS A 9 4.09 -22.83 -18.20
CA LYS A 9 3.22 -21.66 -18.07
C LYS A 9 2.34 -21.44 -19.29
N GLN A 10 2.88 -21.67 -20.48
CA GLN A 10 2.15 -21.54 -21.73
C GLN A 10 1.01 -22.56 -21.84
N ILE A 11 1.27 -23.81 -21.50
CA ILE A 11 0.24 -24.86 -21.43
C ILE A 11 -0.80 -24.53 -20.38
N LEU A 12 -0.38 -24.16 -19.18
CA LEU A 12 -1.26 -23.83 -18.07
C LEU A 12 -2.14 -22.58 -18.34
N SER A 13 -1.74 -21.70 -19.26
CA SER A 13 -2.53 -20.52 -19.63
C SER A 13 -3.87 -20.85 -20.32
N TYR A 14 -4.04 -22.08 -20.81
CA TYR A 14 -5.30 -22.57 -21.39
C TYR A 14 -6.30 -23.10 -20.34
N PHE A 15 -5.84 -23.33 -19.10
CA PHE A 15 -6.72 -23.80 -18.03
C PHE A 15 -7.42 -22.63 -17.33
N PRO A 16 -8.60 -22.87 -16.74
CA PRO A 16 -9.27 -21.87 -15.93
C PRO A 16 -8.37 -21.37 -14.80
N PHE A 17 -8.33 -20.07 -14.56
CA PHE A 17 -7.51 -19.42 -13.54
C PHE A 17 -7.62 -20.07 -12.16
N ARG A 18 -8.83 -20.45 -11.74
CA ARG A 18 -9.10 -21.11 -10.45
C ARG A 18 -8.30 -22.39 -10.22
N TYR A 19 -7.93 -23.11 -11.28
CA TYR A 19 -7.17 -24.36 -11.17
C TYR A 19 -5.67 -24.15 -11.18
N VAL A 20 -5.20 -23.02 -11.68
CA VAL A 20 -3.78 -22.72 -11.89
C VAL A 20 -3.21 -21.82 -10.80
N ASN A 21 -3.88 -20.72 -10.50
CA ASN A 21 -3.39 -19.66 -9.59
C ASN A 21 -4.11 -19.66 -8.24
N VAL A 22 -5.19 -20.45 -8.10
CA VAL A 22 -6.05 -20.47 -6.93
C VAL A 22 -6.13 -21.92 -6.43
N GLY A 23 -5.82 -22.12 -5.15
CA GLY A 23 -5.80 -23.45 -4.51
C GLY A 23 -6.76 -23.55 -3.34
N ARG A 24 -6.64 -24.63 -2.58
CA ARG A 24 -7.48 -24.93 -1.42
C ARG A 24 -7.48 -23.79 -0.39
N GLU A 25 -6.31 -23.27 -0.05
CA GLU A 25 -6.16 -22.17 0.92
C GLU A 25 -6.89 -20.92 0.46
N PHE A 26 -6.80 -20.58 -0.83
CA PHE A 26 -7.53 -19.44 -1.37
C PHE A 26 -9.04 -19.56 -1.14
N HIS A 27 -9.65 -20.70 -1.49
CA HIS A 27 -11.08 -20.90 -1.35
C HIS A 27 -11.52 -20.91 0.13
N GLN A 28 -10.73 -21.54 1.00
CA GLN A 28 -11.03 -21.59 2.42
C GLN A 28 -11.01 -20.19 3.04
N TRP A 29 -10.01 -19.38 2.72
CA TRP A 29 -9.88 -18.03 3.26
C TRP A 29 -10.87 -17.05 2.65
N LEU A 30 -11.13 -17.15 1.34
CA LEU A 30 -12.18 -16.34 0.72
C LEU A 30 -13.53 -16.62 1.36
N ASN A 31 -13.88 -17.89 1.57
CA ASN A 31 -15.10 -18.28 2.27
C ASN A 31 -15.12 -17.77 3.73
N LYS A 32 -13.99 -17.84 4.43
CA LYS A 32 -13.86 -17.29 5.80
C LYS A 32 -14.17 -15.80 5.83
N PHE A 33 -13.66 -15.01 4.87
CA PHE A 33 -13.96 -13.58 4.76
C PHE A 33 -15.42 -13.33 4.38
N GLU A 34 -15.96 -14.09 3.42
CA GLU A 34 -17.39 -13.95 3.03
C GLU A 34 -18.34 -14.25 4.18
N GLN A 35 -18.02 -15.24 5.02
CA GLN A 35 -18.81 -15.57 6.19
C GLN A 35 -18.89 -14.42 7.21
N THR A 36 -17.87 -13.55 7.29
CA THR A 36 -17.91 -12.40 8.22
C THR A 36 -19.09 -11.46 7.95
N LYS A 37 -19.57 -11.40 6.71
CA LYS A 37 -20.74 -10.58 6.34
C LYS A 37 -22.04 -11.01 7.05
N HIS A 38 -22.07 -12.23 7.58
CA HIS A 38 -23.22 -12.82 8.28
C HIS A 38 -22.99 -12.98 9.79
N MET A 39 -21.85 -12.49 10.30
CA MET A 39 -21.49 -12.54 11.71
C MET A 39 -21.79 -11.20 12.39
N SER A 40 -22.22 -11.25 13.63
CA SER A 40 -22.28 -10.04 14.47
C SER A 40 -20.88 -9.55 14.82
N TYR A 41 -20.77 -8.28 15.18
CA TYR A 41 -19.50 -7.70 15.67
C TYR A 41 -18.87 -8.52 16.78
N GLY A 42 -19.68 -8.96 17.78
CA GLY A 42 -19.20 -9.80 18.89
C GLY A 42 -18.63 -11.13 18.42
N GLN A 43 -19.29 -11.80 17.46
CA GLN A 43 -18.78 -13.06 16.89
C GLN A 43 -17.47 -12.87 16.13
N ILE A 44 -17.33 -11.75 15.40
CA ILE A 44 -16.07 -11.44 14.68
C ILE A 44 -14.95 -11.14 15.68
N ARG A 45 -15.25 -10.36 16.74
CA ARG A 45 -14.26 -10.06 17.80
C ARG A 45 -13.77 -11.33 18.52
N GLU A 46 -14.68 -12.25 18.83
CA GLU A 46 -14.33 -13.54 19.41
C GLU A 46 -13.46 -14.38 18.47
N ALA A 47 -13.80 -14.45 17.18
CA ALA A 47 -13.00 -15.16 16.19
C ALA A 47 -11.62 -14.49 15.99
N GLN A 48 -11.55 -13.15 16.07
CA GLN A 48 -10.30 -12.40 15.99
C GLN A 48 -9.41 -12.68 17.21
N LEU A 49 -9.97 -12.71 18.40
CA LEU A 49 -9.23 -13.03 19.63
C LEU A 49 -8.66 -14.46 19.59
N ARG A 50 -9.46 -15.44 19.15
CA ARG A 50 -8.98 -16.81 18.95
C ARG A 50 -7.81 -16.86 17.97
N SER A 51 -7.91 -16.17 16.83
CA SER A 51 -6.82 -16.12 15.84
C SER A 51 -5.56 -15.46 16.41
N LEU A 52 -5.73 -14.42 17.25
CA LEU A 52 -4.61 -13.77 17.96
C LEU A 52 -3.94 -14.72 18.94
N GLN A 53 -4.72 -15.44 19.76
CA GLN A 53 -4.21 -16.43 20.71
C GLN A 53 -3.47 -17.58 19.99
N GLU A 54 -4.02 -18.08 18.89
CA GLU A 54 -3.41 -19.14 18.07
C GLU A 54 -2.06 -18.73 17.50
N ILE A 55 -1.96 -17.54 16.89
CA ILE A 55 -0.70 -17.10 16.25
C ILE A 55 0.36 -16.72 17.28
N VAL A 56 -0.02 -16.15 18.43
CA VAL A 56 0.87 -15.83 19.56
C VAL A 56 1.42 -17.11 20.17
N THR A 57 0.57 -18.13 20.38
CA THR A 57 0.97 -19.44 20.88
C THR A 57 1.91 -20.14 19.90
N LEU A 58 1.56 -20.19 18.61
CA LEU A 58 2.42 -20.75 17.56
C LEU A 58 3.81 -20.11 17.57
N ALA A 59 3.87 -18.78 17.65
CA ALA A 59 5.13 -18.05 17.65
C ALA A 59 5.99 -18.39 18.88
N TYR A 60 5.41 -18.42 20.06
CA TYR A 60 6.12 -18.77 21.29
C TYR A 60 6.65 -20.20 21.27
N GLU A 61 5.82 -21.16 20.86
CA GLU A 61 6.17 -22.58 20.89
C GLU A 61 7.11 -23.02 19.77
N GLN A 62 7.03 -22.35 18.62
CA GLN A 62 7.65 -22.83 17.39
C GLN A 62 8.72 -21.90 16.81
N THR A 63 9.08 -20.79 17.49
CA THR A 63 10.16 -19.90 17.02
C THR A 63 11.14 -19.56 18.14
N ALA A 64 12.41 -19.52 17.84
CA ALA A 64 13.45 -19.18 18.83
C ALA A 64 13.35 -17.70 19.27
N PHE A 65 13.03 -16.81 18.31
CA PHE A 65 12.92 -15.38 18.58
C PHE A 65 11.80 -15.05 19.57
N TYR A 66 10.56 -15.47 19.30
CA TYR A 66 9.43 -15.10 20.16
C TYR A 66 9.48 -15.80 21.52
N LYS A 67 10.01 -17.03 21.58
CA LYS A 67 10.20 -17.67 22.87
C LYS A 67 11.12 -16.84 23.77
N ARG A 68 12.30 -16.46 23.27
CA ARG A 68 13.26 -15.61 24.01
C ARG A 68 12.64 -14.25 24.36
N LEU A 69 12.04 -13.55 23.38
CA LEU A 69 11.47 -12.24 23.57
C LEU A 69 10.39 -12.22 24.66
N TYR A 70 9.51 -13.21 24.66
CA TYR A 70 8.41 -13.27 25.62
C TYR A 70 8.91 -13.65 27.02
N ASP A 71 9.83 -14.61 27.10
CA ASP A 71 10.45 -15.01 28.40
C ASP A 71 11.18 -13.81 29.04
N GLU A 72 11.95 -13.03 28.26
CA GLU A 72 12.65 -11.81 28.70
C GLU A 72 11.71 -10.71 29.22
N HIS A 73 10.50 -10.61 28.66
CA HIS A 73 9.50 -9.61 29.04
C HIS A 73 8.45 -10.15 30.04
N GLY A 74 8.62 -11.36 30.54
CA GLY A 74 7.68 -11.97 31.50
C GLY A 74 6.27 -12.19 30.92
N PHE A 75 6.14 -12.32 29.58
CA PHE A 75 4.90 -12.61 28.91
C PHE A 75 4.82 -14.11 28.56
N HIS A 76 3.66 -14.70 28.74
CA HIS A 76 3.37 -16.04 28.27
C HIS A 76 2.03 -16.07 27.54
N PRO A 77 1.86 -16.81 26.43
CA PRO A 77 0.62 -16.83 25.65
C PRO A 77 -0.66 -17.08 26.45
N ARG A 78 -0.58 -17.85 27.53
CA ARG A 78 -1.71 -18.11 28.44
C ARG A 78 -2.23 -16.85 29.15
N MET A 79 -1.47 -15.77 29.16
CA MET A 79 -1.87 -14.49 29.76
C MET A 79 -2.78 -13.68 28.84
N LEU A 80 -2.88 -14.04 27.55
CA LEU A 80 -3.73 -13.38 26.56
C LEU A 80 -5.15 -13.91 26.64
N GLN A 81 -5.97 -13.30 27.48
CA GLN A 81 -7.38 -13.69 27.67
C GLN A 81 -8.34 -12.78 26.92
N ASP A 82 -7.97 -11.50 26.75
CA ASP A 82 -8.72 -10.52 26.00
C ASP A 82 -7.79 -9.56 25.23
N PHE A 83 -8.36 -8.57 24.53
CA PHE A 83 -7.56 -7.62 23.74
C PHE A 83 -6.76 -6.63 24.60
N GLY A 84 -7.15 -6.38 25.85
CA GLY A 84 -6.37 -5.56 26.78
C GLY A 84 -5.04 -6.22 27.14
N ASP A 85 -5.02 -7.54 27.23
CA ASP A 85 -3.79 -8.29 27.47
C ASP A 85 -2.80 -8.24 26.29
N ALA A 86 -3.28 -7.91 25.08
CA ALA A 86 -2.42 -7.79 23.90
C ALA A 86 -1.35 -6.69 24.08
N GLU A 87 -1.63 -5.65 24.86
CA GLU A 87 -0.67 -4.58 25.17
C GLU A 87 0.58 -5.07 25.90
N ARG A 88 0.49 -6.20 26.58
CA ARG A 88 1.62 -6.83 27.30
C ARG A 88 2.60 -7.54 26.36
N ILE A 89 2.18 -7.82 25.13
CA ILE A 89 3.04 -8.43 24.11
C ILE A 89 4.02 -7.37 23.61
N PRO A 90 5.35 -7.62 23.64
CA PRO A 90 6.33 -6.65 23.12
C PRO A 90 6.08 -6.29 21.67
N VAL A 91 6.22 -4.99 21.35
CA VAL A 91 6.17 -4.50 19.98
C VAL A 91 7.50 -4.78 19.30
N ILE A 92 7.44 -5.37 18.10
CA ILE A 92 8.61 -5.61 17.26
C ILE A 92 8.66 -4.60 16.10
N ARG A 93 9.88 -4.31 15.63
CA ARG A 93 10.14 -3.34 14.57
C ARG A 93 10.93 -3.95 13.43
N LYS A 94 11.13 -3.15 12.41
CA LYS A 94 11.90 -3.52 11.21
C LYS A 94 13.32 -3.98 11.55
N GLU A 95 13.93 -3.40 12.54
CA GLU A 95 15.27 -3.72 13.05
C GLU A 95 15.32 -5.14 13.61
N ASP A 96 14.30 -5.55 14.39
CA ASP A 96 14.20 -6.91 14.93
C ASP A 96 14.07 -7.95 13.82
N VAL A 97 13.25 -7.67 12.82
CA VAL A 97 13.09 -8.55 11.65
C VAL A 97 14.38 -8.65 10.84
N ARG A 98 15.16 -7.58 10.75
CA ARG A 98 16.48 -7.62 10.10
C ARG A 98 17.49 -8.44 10.87
N ALA A 99 17.52 -8.27 12.19
CA ALA A 99 18.47 -8.98 13.06
C ALA A 99 18.13 -10.46 13.21
N TYR A 100 16.83 -10.77 13.38
CA TYR A 100 16.38 -12.09 13.83
C TYR A 100 15.39 -12.78 12.88
N GLY A 101 15.22 -12.30 11.65
CA GLY A 101 14.19 -12.83 10.73
C GLY A 101 14.25 -14.33 10.48
N ARG A 102 15.44 -14.95 10.52
CA ARG A 102 15.56 -16.41 10.41
C ARG A 102 15.05 -17.14 11.68
N GLU A 103 15.26 -16.56 12.86
CA GLU A 103 14.79 -17.10 14.13
C GLU A 103 13.27 -16.94 14.34
N MET A 104 12.64 -16.06 13.56
CA MET A 104 11.18 -15.88 13.49
C MET A 104 10.48 -16.93 12.63
N VAL A 105 11.26 -17.72 11.84
CA VAL A 105 10.67 -18.80 11.02
C VAL A 105 10.30 -19.96 11.91
N VAL A 106 9.05 -20.42 11.77
CA VAL A 106 8.48 -21.57 12.52
C VAL A 106 9.32 -22.82 12.26
N SER A 107 9.69 -23.53 13.31
CA SER A 107 10.70 -24.61 13.37
C SER A 107 10.50 -25.77 12.37
N LYS A 108 9.24 -26.04 12.00
CA LYS A 108 8.92 -27.06 10.97
C LYS A 108 9.36 -26.70 9.56
N TYR A 109 9.75 -25.44 9.31
CA TYR A 109 10.16 -24.96 7.98
C TYR A 109 11.67 -24.73 7.89
N THR A 110 12.22 -24.98 6.72
CA THR A 110 13.61 -24.67 6.39
C THR A 110 13.65 -23.35 5.60
N PRO A 111 14.24 -22.25 6.11
CA PRO A 111 14.23 -20.93 5.49
C PRO A 111 14.71 -20.90 4.03
N GLU A 112 15.67 -21.77 3.67
CA GLU A 112 16.22 -21.89 2.32
C GLU A 112 15.21 -22.40 1.29
N LYS A 113 14.20 -23.17 1.74
CA LYS A 113 13.14 -23.74 0.89
C LYS A 113 11.94 -22.81 0.77
N LEU A 114 11.89 -21.73 1.56
CA LEU A 114 10.79 -20.78 1.57
C LEU A 114 10.95 -19.73 0.46
N LYS A 115 9.83 -19.14 0.06
CA LYS A 115 9.81 -17.96 -0.78
C LYS A 115 10.32 -16.76 0.02
N LYS A 116 11.35 -16.09 -0.49
CA LYS A 116 11.83 -14.83 0.09
C LYS A 116 11.11 -13.66 -0.57
N LEU A 117 10.59 -12.77 0.25
CA LEU A 117 9.96 -11.52 -0.16
C LEU A 117 10.83 -10.36 0.32
N GLY A 118 11.12 -9.42 -0.56
CA GLY A 118 11.87 -8.20 -0.22
C GLY A 118 10.92 -7.01 -0.14
N THR A 119 11.12 -6.13 0.84
CA THR A 119 10.50 -4.81 0.82
C THR A 119 11.37 -3.86 0.00
N SER A 120 10.77 -3.01 -0.82
CA SER A 120 11.48 -1.93 -1.51
C SER A 120 11.85 -0.85 -0.49
N GLY A 121 12.95 -1.06 0.25
CA GLY A 121 13.41 -0.09 1.24
C GLY A 121 13.81 1.22 0.58
N THR A 122 13.11 2.31 0.83
CA THR A 122 13.50 3.68 0.48
C THR A 122 14.79 4.11 1.19
N THR A 123 15.21 3.39 2.23
CA THR A 123 16.40 3.63 3.06
C THR A 123 17.60 2.73 2.70
N GLY A 124 17.59 2.07 1.53
CA GLY A 124 18.76 1.34 1.01
C GLY A 124 18.95 -0.11 1.47
N THR A 125 18.33 -0.56 2.57
CA THR A 125 18.42 -1.94 3.04
C THR A 125 17.09 -2.66 2.98
N SER A 126 16.99 -3.65 2.09
CA SER A 126 15.81 -4.48 1.91
C SER A 126 15.58 -5.38 3.13
N LEU A 127 14.31 -5.51 3.54
CA LEU A 127 13.86 -6.48 4.54
C LEU A 127 13.63 -7.83 3.86
N THR A 128 14.09 -8.92 4.47
CA THR A 128 13.80 -10.28 4.00
C THR A 128 12.70 -10.91 4.84
N LEU A 129 11.58 -11.24 4.21
CA LEU A 129 10.46 -11.97 4.80
C LEU A 129 10.36 -13.36 4.18
N TYR A 130 9.86 -14.32 4.95
CA TYR A 130 9.65 -15.68 4.50
C TYR A 130 8.17 -16.00 4.36
N SER A 131 7.83 -16.67 3.27
CA SER A 131 6.47 -17.02 2.90
C SER A 131 6.44 -18.36 2.16
N ASN A 132 5.26 -18.93 2.00
CA ASN A 132 5.03 -20.10 1.15
C ASN A 132 3.79 -19.91 0.27
N ARG A 133 3.48 -20.91 -0.56
CA ARG A 133 2.33 -20.84 -1.47
C ARG A 133 1.00 -20.69 -0.74
N ALA A 134 0.85 -21.27 0.44
CA ALA A 134 -0.38 -21.19 1.23
C ALA A 134 -0.62 -19.75 1.70
N VAL A 135 0.38 -19.10 2.27
CA VAL A 135 0.32 -17.68 2.70
C VAL A 135 -0.02 -16.76 1.53
N GLU A 136 0.59 -16.98 0.35
CA GLU A 136 0.29 -16.17 -0.84
C GLU A 136 -1.16 -16.35 -1.34
N GLN A 137 -1.73 -17.55 -1.19
CA GLN A 137 -3.12 -17.81 -1.54
C GLN A 137 -4.09 -17.15 -0.56
N ARG A 138 -3.76 -17.14 0.74
CA ARG A 138 -4.53 -16.46 1.79
C ARG A 138 -4.57 -14.96 1.55
N GLU A 139 -3.42 -14.37 1.23
CA GLU A 139 -3.29 -12.95 0.86
C GLU A 139 -4.14 -12.62 -0.36
N TRP A 140 -4.03 -13.45 -1.41
CA TRP A 140 -4.79 -13.23 -2.63
C TRP A 140 -6.31 -13.34 -2.40
N ALA A 141 -6.74 -14.22 -1.51
CA ALA A 141 -8.15 -14.34 -1.11
C ALA A 141 -8.67 -13.05 -0.44
N ALA A 142 -7.87 -12.46 0.47
CA ALA A 142 -8.21 -11.20 1.12
C ALA A 142 -8.29 -10.02 0.13
N ILE A 143 -7.35 -9.93 -0.80
CA ILE A 143 -7.35 -8.92 -1.86
C ILE A 143 -8.59 -9.09 -2.76
N CYS A 144 -8.91 -10.31 -3.19
CA CYS A 144 -10.10 -10.58 -4.00
C CYS A 144 -11.40 -10.25 -3.25
N PHE A 145 -11.46 -10.54 -1.95
CA PHE A 145 -12.60 -10.16 -1.12
C PHE A 145 -12.81 -8.64 -1.09
N GLN A 146 -11.74 -7.86 -0.94
CA GLN A 146 -11.85 -6.41 -0.98
C GLN A 146 -12.20 -5.89 -2.38
N TRP A 147 -11.58 -6.41 -3.43
CA TRP A 147 -11.87 -5.96 -4.80
C TRP A 147 -13.27 -6.32 -5.27
N ALA A 148 -13.93 -7.29 -4.61
CA ALA A 148 -15.33 -7.63 -4.90
C ALA A 148 -16.30 -6.45 -4.60
N TYR A 149 -15.91 -5.48 -3.75
CA TYR A 149 -16.70 -4.26 -3.52
C TYR A 149 -16.85 -3.39 -4.77
N VAL A 150 -15.93 -3.52 -5.73
CA VAL A 150 -16.00 -2.85 -7.04
C VAL A 150 -16.25 -3.84 -8.18
N GLY A 151 -16.79 -5.01 -7.87
CA GLY A 151 -17.26 -6.00 -8.83
C GLY A 151 -16.20 -6.96 -9.38
N TYR A 152 -14.94 -6.90 -8.91
CA TYR A 152 -13.89 -7.82 -9.35
C TYR A 152 -14.16 -9.25 -8.88
N LYS A 153 -14.03 -10.20 -9.79
CA LYS A 153 -14.16 -11.64 -9.49
C LYS A 153 -12.80 -12.34 -9.66
N PRO A 154 -12.47 -13.30 -8.77
CA PRO A 154 -11.24 -14.07 -8.90
C PRO A 154 -11.10 -14.68 -10.29
N GLY A 155 -9.98 -14.39 -10.95
CA GLY A 155 -9.71 -14.87 -12.30
C GLY A 155 -10.03 -13.90 -13.43
N GLU A 156 -10.64 -12.75 -13.16
CA GLU A 156 -10.76 -11.70 -14.17
C GLU A 156 -9.40 -11.13 -14.55
N GLY A 157 -9.27 -10.72 -15.81
CA GLY A 157 -8.05 -10.09 -16.30
C GLY A 157 -7.98 -8.64 -15.88
N ARG A 158 -6.76 -8.12 -15.75
CA ARG A 158 -6.52 -6.72 -15.40
C ARG A 158 -5.30 -6.14 -16.09
N VAL A 159 -5.31 -4.85 -16.31
CA VAL A 159 -4.16 -4.07 -16.76
C VAL A 159 -3.41 -3.59 -15.52
N GLU A 160 -2.13 -3.95 -15.40
CA GLU A 160 -1.29 -3.59 -14.26
C GLU A 160 -0.26 -2.52 -14.67
N PHE A 161 -0.41 -1.33 -14.12
CA PHE A 161 0.58 -0.26 -14.24
C PHE A 161 1.70 -0.53 -13.23
N ARG A 162 2.78 -1.08 -13.74
CA ARG A 162 3.98 -1.47 -12.96
C ARG A 162 5.10 -0.45 -13.16
N GLY A 163 6.15 -0.53 -12.35
CA GLY A 163 7.42 0.12 -12.64
C GLY A 163 8.09 -0.47 -13.90
N ALA A 164 9.41 -0.33 -14.00
CA ALA A 164 10.18 -0.86 -15.12
C ALA A 164 9.91 -2.35 -15.37
N LEU A 165 9.68 -2.70 -16.61
CA LEU A 165 9.53 -4.11 -17.02
C LEU A 165 10.87 -4.71 -17.45
N PRO A 166 11.04 -6.03 -17.26
CA PRO A 166 12.21 -6.74 -17.81
C PRO A 166 12.34 -6.45 -19.31
N SER A 167 13.58 -6.33 -19.79
CA SER A 167 13.91 -6.04 -21.20
C SER A 167 13.45 -4.68 -21.74
N GLY A 168 13.04 -3.72 -20.88
CA GLY A 168 12.64 -2.38 -21.32
C GLY A 168 11.38 -2.33 -22.19
N LYS A 169 10.60 -3.42 -22.28
CA LYS A 169 9.38 -3.47 -23.07
C LYS A 169 8.34 -2.48 -22.53
N LEU A 170 7.57 -1.88 -23.43
CA LEU A 170 6.50 -0.96 -23.10
C LEU A 170 5.36 -1.68 -22.38
N TYR A 171 5.00 -2.87 -22.83
CA TYR A 171 4.03 -3.74 -22.16
C TYR A 171 4.33 -5.23 -22.35
N ILE A 172 3.75 -6.07 -21.49
CA ILE A 172 3.83 -7.53 -21.56
C ILE A 172 2.46 -8.12 -21.23
N LEU A 173 1.88 -8.89 -22.15
CA LEU A 173 0.68 -9.68 -21.88
C LEU A 173 1.09 -11.03 -21.26
N ASP A 174 0.78 -11.21 -19.98
CA ASP A 174 0.96 -12.48 -19.27
C ASP A 174 -0.37 -13.23 -19.22
N LYS A 175 -0.57 -14.14 -20.19
CA LYS A 175 -1.80 -14.95 -20.30
C LYS A 175 -2.01 -15.85 -19.08
N TYR A 176 -0.92 -16.31 -18.44
CA TYR A 176 -0.99 -17.18 -17.27
C TYR A 176 -1.60 -16.47 -16.05
N SER A 177 -1.17 -15.25 -15.76
CA SER A 177 -1.72 -14.43 -14.66
C SER A 177 -2.93 -13.59 -15.11
N ARG A 178 -3.30 -13.64 -16.39
CA ARG A 178 -4.33 -12.79 -17.00
C ARG A 178 -4.08 -11.31 -16.73
N THR A 179 -2.85 -10.87 -16.95
CA THR A 179 -2.44 -9.48 -16.73
C THR A 179 -1.79 -8.89 -17.98
N LEU A 180 -2.19 -7.69 -18.34
CA LEU A 180 -1.45 -6.83 -19.24
C LEU A 180 -0.61 -5.87 -18.39
N LYS A 181 0.69 -6.08 -18.33
CA LYS A 181 1.61 -5.27 -17.54
C LYS A 181 2.13 -4.12 -18.38
N ILE A 182 1.92 -2.89 -17.92
CA ILE A 182 2.39 -1.66 -18.56
C ILE A 182 3.63 -1.14 -17.81
N ASN A 183 4.65 -0.76 -18.54
CA ASN A 183 5.85 -0.12 -18.01
C ASN A 183 5.60 1.37 -17.79
N THR A 184 5.23 1.76 -16.56
CA THR A 184 4.92 3.16 -16.25
C THR A 184 6.10 4.12 -16.42
N THR A 185 7.34 3.61 -16.34
CA THR A 185 8.55 4.45 -16.53
C THR A 185 8.86 4.76 -17.99
N ALA A 186 8.21 4.05 -18.92
CA ALA A 186 8.40 4.22 -20.36
C ALA A 186 7.20 4.86 -21.07
N ILE A 187 6.15 5.24 -20.33
CA ILE A 187 4.98 5.89 -20.91
C ILE A 187 5.35 7.33 -21.35
N THR A 188 5.02 7.68 -22.58
CA THR A 188 5.24 9.00 -23.17
C THR A 188 4.05 9.40 -24.04
N GLU A 189 4.00 10.67 -24.44
CA GLU A 189 3.02 11.19 -25.40
C GLU A 189 3.06 10.43 -26.74
N GLN A 190 4.25 10.02 -27.18
CA GLN A 190 4.44 9.34 -28.46
C GLN A 190 3.92 7.90 -28.48
N ASN A 191 3.89 7.22 -27.31
CA ASN A 191 3.53 5.80 -27.25
C ASN A 191 2.22 5.51 -26.52
N ILE A 192 1.54 6.54 -26.01
CA ILE A 192 0.27 6.37 -25.29
C ILE A 192 -0.81 5.70 -26.15
N GLY A 193 -0.87 6.02 -27.44
CA GLY A 193 -1.80 5.38 -28.38
C GLY A 193 -1.56 3.88 -28.54
N GLU A 194 -0.29 3.42 -28.55
CA GLU A 194 0.05 2.00 -28.57
C GLU A 194 -0.43 1.30 -27.29
N ILE A 195 -0.26 1.95 -26.13
CA ILE A 195 -0.74 1.42 -24.84
C ILE A 195 -2.27 1.29 -24.84
N VAL A 196 -3.00 2.31 -25.29
CA VAL A 196 -4.47 2.26 -25.38
C VAL A 196 -4.90 1.10 -26.28
N ASN A 197 -4.29 0.93 -27.45
CA ASN A 197 -4.58 -0.18 -28.36
C ASN A 197 -4.30 -1.54 -27.72
N ALA A 198 -3.21 -1.68 -26.96
CA ALA A 198 -2.91 -2.91 -26.24
C ALA A 198 -3.93 -3.22 -25.13
N ILE A 199 -4.41 -2.18 -24.43
CA ILE A 199 -5.47 -2.31 -23.41
C ILE A 199 -6.77 -2.77 -24.08
N LEU A 200 -7.21 -2.11 -25.15
CA LEU A 200 -8.41 -2.49 -25.89
C LEU A 200 -8.33 -3.93 -26.42
N ALA A 201 -7.19 -4.28 -27.02
CA ALA A 201 -6.96 -5.64 -27.52
C ALA A 201 -6.95 -6.72 -26.43
N SER A 202 -6.59 -6.36 -25.18
CA SER A 202 -6.61 -7.30 -24.04
C SER A 202 -8.03 -7.66 -23.62
N GLY A 203 -9.00 -6.79 -23.82
CA GLY A 203 -10.38 -6.91 -23.32
C GLY A 203 -10.49 -6.86 -21.79
N TYR A 204 -9.48 -6.40 -21.09
CA TYR A 204 -9.49 -6.33 -19.63
C TYR A 204 -10.17 -5.04 -19.16
N GLU A 205 -11.02 -5.17 -18.15
CA GLU A 205 -11.91 -4.11 -17.67
C GLU A 205 -11.51 -3.54 -16.29
N TYR A 206 -10.37 -3.95 -15.74
CA TYR A 206 -9.84 -3.44 -14.47
C TYR A 206 -8.46 -2.85 -14.67
N LEU A 207 -8.26 -1.62 -14.20
CA LEU A 207 -6.93 -1.02 -14.07
C LEU A 207 -6.42 -1.21 -12.65
N TYR A 208 -5.17 -1.60 -12.50
CA TYR A 208 -4.50 -1.75 -11.21
C TYR A 208 -3.14 -1.10 -11.25
N GLY A 209 -2.79 -0.31 -10.25
CA GLY A 209 -1.45 0.26 -10.20
C GLY A 209 -1.23 1.34 -9.15
N PHE A 210 -0.08 1.98 -9.27
CA PHE A 210 0.28 3.11 -8.44
C PHE A 210 -0.63 4.32 -8.79
N PRO A 211 -1.18 5.02 -7.77
CA PRO A 211 -1.94 6.25 -8.00
C PRO A 211 -1.24 7.24 -8.93
N SER A 212 0.08 7.42 -8.73
CA SER A 212 0.88 8.31 -9.58
C SER A 212 1.01 7.81 -11.02
N GLY A 213 1.10 6.50 -11.25
CA GLY A 213 1.17 5.91 -12.60
C GLY A 213 -0.15 6.04 -13.36
N LEU A 214 -1.27 5.82 -12.66
CA LEU A 214 -2.61 5.94 -13.23
C LEU A 214 -2.99 7.41 -13.47
N ALA A 215 -2.56 8.33 -12.61
CA ALA A 215 -2.72 9.77 -12.86
C ALA A 215 -1.92 10.24 -14.09
N LEU A 216 -0.68 9.75 -14.28
CA LEU A 216 0.09 10.01 -15.50
C LEU A 216 -0.63 9.48 -16.73
N PHE A 217 -1.15 8.25 -16.67
CA PHE A 217 -1.92 7.67 -17.77
C PHE A 217 -3.15 8.52 -18.11
N ALA A 218 -3.93 8.91 -17.10
CA ALA A 218 -5.09 9.79 -17.27
C ALA A 218 -4.69 11.14 -17.89
N LYS A 219 -3.62 11.79 -17.40
CA LYS A 219 -3.10 13.03 -17.96
C LYS A 219 -2.79 12.90 -19.45
N LEU A 220 -2.04 11.87 -19.82
CA LEU A 220 -1.65 11.67 -21.22
C LEU A 220 -2.84 11.37 -22.14
N LEU A 221 -3.90 10.72 -21.63
CA LEU A 221 -5.15 10.55 -22.38
C LEU A 221 -5.83 11.90 -22.68
N VAL A 222 -5.81 12.84 -21.73
CA VAL A 222 -6.32 14.20 -21.92
C VAL A 222 -5.46 14.93 -22.94
N ASP A 223 -4.15 14.95 -22.74
CA ASP A 223 -3.19 15.70 -23.56
C ASP A 223 -3.24 15.26 -25.05
N GLN A 224 -3.41 13.96 -25.28
CA GLN A 224 -3.46 13.36 -26.62
C GLN A 224 -4.89 13.18 -27.17
N ARG A 225 -5.92 13.71 -26.49
CA ARG A 225 -7.35 13.61 -26.88
C ARG A 225 -7.84 12.17 -27.09
N LEU A 226 -7.36 11.25 -26.26
CA LEU A 226 -7.72 9.82 -26.28
C LEU A 226 -8.74 9.45 -25.20
N THR A 227 -9.32 10.43 -24.52
CA THR A 227 -10.38 10.22 -23.53
C THR A 227 -11.61 9.57 -24.15
N GLY A 228 -12.30 8.70 -23.41
CA GLY A 228 -13.51 8.02 -23.87
C GLY A 228 -13.31 6.80 -24.76
N LEU A 229 -12.07 6.51 -25.22
CA LEU A 229 -11.77 5.30 -25.98
C LEU A 229 -11.82 4.02 -25.14
N TYR A 230 -11.54 4.14 -23.86
CA TYR A 230 -11.54 3.04 -22.89
C TYR A 230 -12.14 3.52 -21.57
N GLU A 231 -13.05 2.72 -21.02
CA GLU A 231 -13.65 2.96 -19.69
C GLU A 231 -13.60 1.65 -18.90
N PRO A 232 -12.77 1.55 -17.86
CA PRO A 232 -12.71 0.35 -17.02
C PRO A 232 -13.93 0.26 -16.10
N LYS A 233 -14.28 -0.95 -15.68
CA LYS A 233 -15.29 -1.16 -14.62
C LYS A 233 -14.83 -0.59 -13.29
N ALA A 234 -13.55 -0.80 -12.99
CA ALA A 234 -12.96 -0.23 -11.78
C ALA A 234 -11.46 0.04 -11.94
N ILE A 235 -11.00 0.99 -11.13
CA ILE A 235 -9.60 1.39 -11.00
C ILE A 235 -9.16 1.08 -9.57
N LEU A 236 -8.14 0.23 -9.45
CA LEU A 236 -7.64 -0.34 -8.21
C LEU A 236 -6.30 0.31 -7.87
N LEU A 237 -6.32 1.27 -6.96
CA LEU A 237 -5.14 2.02 -6.51
C LEU A 237 -4.44 1.28 -5.37
N ALA A 238 -3.11 1.19 -5.41
CA ALA A 238 -2.34 0.52 -4.37
C ALA A 238 -0.88 0.98 -4.28
N CYS A 239 -0.23 0.61 -3.18
CA CYS A 239 1.23 0.70 -2.98
C CYS A 239 1.82 2.11 -2.85
N GLU A 240 1.05 3.15 -2.99
CA GLU A 240 1.38 4.55 -2.73
C GLU A 240 0.25 5.22 -1.97
N MET A 241 0.53 6.36 -1.33
CA MET A 241 -0.50 7.23 -0.79
C MET A 241 -1.35 7.78 -1.94
N VAL A 242 -2.66 7.86 -1.72
CA VAL A 242 -3.60 8.44 -2.69
C VAL A 242 -3.84 9.89 -2.34
N HIS A 243 -3.56 10.79 -3.28
CA HIS A 243 -3.79 12.23 -3.13
C HIS A 243 -5.05 12.68 -3.87
N ASP A 244 -5.71 13.71 -3.35
CA ASP A 244 -6.98 14.22 -3.91
C ASP A 244 -6.84 14.66 -5.36
N TYR A 245 -5.73 15.31 -5.73
CA TYR A 245 -5.47 15.70 -7.12
C TYR A 245 -5.38 14.50 -8.07
N GLN A 246 -4.83 13.36 -7.61
CA GLN A 246 -4.79 12.13 -8.42
C GLN A 246 -6.20 11.56 -8.61
N VAL A 247 -6.97 11.51 -7.53
CA VAL A 247 -8.36 11.06 -7.58
C VAL A 247 -9.18 11.95 -8.52
N HIS A 248 -9.03 13.27 -8.39
CA HIS A 248 -9.73 14.23 -9.24
C HIS A 248 -9.39 14.01 -10.72
N LEU A 249 -8.11 13.93 -11.07
CA LEU A 249 -7.66 13.72 -12.44
C LEU A 249 -8.13 12.37 -13.01
N ILE A 250 -7.94 11.27 -12.26
CA ILE A 250 -8.37 9.94 -12.69
C ILE A 250 -9.89 9.91 -12.90
N SER A 251 -10.67 10.45 -11.96
CA SER A 251 -12.14 10.46 -12.05
C SER A 251 -12.67 11.40 -13.14
N SER A 252 -11.93 12.44 -13.52
CA SER A 252 -12.32 13.30 -14.63
C SER A 252 -12.20 12.61 -16.00
N VAL A 253 -11.30 11.64 -16.12
CA VAL A 253 -11.09 10.85 -17.34
C VAL A 253 -11.97 9.62 -17.39
N PHE A 254 -12.09 8.93 -16.24
CA PHE A 254 -12.83 7.68 -16.10
C PHE A 254 -14.03 7.89 -15.17
N ASN A 255 -15.00 8.66 -15.63
CA ASN A 255 -16.08 9.18 -14.80
C ASN A 255 -17.20 8.18 -14.51
N ARG A 256 -17.22 7.01 -15.18
CA ARG A 256 -18.15 5.91 -14.93
C ARG A 256 -17.51 4.74 -14.21
N SER A 257 -16.23 4.81 -13.94
CA SER A 257 -15.47 3.75 -13.29
C SER A 257 -15.56 3.84 -11.77
N ASN A 258 -15.69 2.69 -11.11
CA ASN A 258 -15.54 2.62 -9.66
C ASN A 258 -14.07 2.82 -9.27
N LEU A 259 -13.82 3.71 -8.32
CA LEU A 259 -12.47 3.91 -7.80
C LEU A 259 -12.32 3.21 -6.46
N PHE A 260 -11.31 2.37 -6.34
CA PHE A 260 -10.98 1.63 -5.14
C PHE A 260 -9.50 1.82 -4.79
N ALA A 261 -9.21 2.07 -3.53
CA ALA A 261 -7.84 2.04 -3.04
C ALA A 261 -7.71 1.02 -1.92
N HIS A 262 -6.60 0.27 -1.91
CA HIS A 262 -6.27 -0.55 -0.76
C HIS A 262 -4.91 -0.19 -0.17
N TYR A 263 -4.85 -0.23 1.14
CA TYR A 263 -3.64 -0.18 1.94
C TYR A 263 -3.22 -1.59 2.30
N GLY A 264 -1.99 -1.91 2.02
CA GLY A 264 -1.38 -3.19 2.38
C GLY A 264 0.13 -3.14 2.16
N GLN A 265 0.84 -4.07 2.78
CA GLN A 265 2.31 -4.12 2.73
C GLN A 265 2.80 -5.56 2.60
N THR A 266 4.06 -5.70 2.21
CA THR A 266 4.71 -7.02 2.00
C THR A 266 4.71 -7.86 3.29
N GLU A 267 4.73 -7.22 4.44
CA GLU A 267 4.67 -7.78 5.78
C GLU A 267 3.33 -8.47 6.09
N LYS A 268 2.26 -8.13 5.38
CA LYS A 268 0.90 -8.69 5.52
C LYS A 268 0.33 -8.58 6.94
N VAL A 269 0.60 -7.46 7.62
CA VAL A 269 0.14 -7.23 9.00
C VAL A 269 -1.11 -6.34 9.08
N ALA A 270 -1.48 -5.69 7.97
CA ALA A 270 -2.71 -4.91 7.87
C ALA A 270 -3.18 -4.86 6.42
N LEU A 271 -4.49 -4.96 6.19
CA LEU A 271 -5.11 -4.80 4.87
C LEU A 271 -6.43 -4.06 5.03
N GLY A 272 -6.50 -2.86 4.47
CA GLY A 272 -7.70 -2.01 4.47
C GLY A 272 -8.01 -1.49 3.08
N GLY A 273 -9.28 -1.26 2.76
CA GLY A 273 -9.72 -0.76 1.46
C GLY A 273 -10.87 0.21 1.52
N TRP A 274 -11.04 1.01 0.47
CA TRP A 274 -12.18 1.88 0.27
C TRP A 274 -13.37 1.03 -0.17
N VAL A 275 -14.38 0.93 0.65
CA VAL A 275 -15.56 0.12 0.35
C VAL A 275 -16.80 0.97 0.10
N ASP A 276 -16.65 2.30 0.18
CA ASP A 276 -17.68 3.30 -0.09
C ASP A 276 -17.08 4.66 -0.46
N ASP A 277 -17.94 5.64 -0.72
CA ASP A 277 -17.59 6.99 -1.16
C ASP A 277 -16.91 7.85 -0.07
N SER A 278 -16.86 7.38 1.18
CA SER A 278 -16.16 8.10 2.26
C SER A 278 -14.65 8.13 2.07
N ARG A 279 -14.13 7.20 1.25
CA ARG A 279 -12.68 6.99 1.03
C ARG A 279 -11.90 6.67 2.30
N ALA A 280 -12.59 6.18 3.32
CA ALA A 280 -11.96 5.63 4.50
C ALA A 280 -11.45 4.21 4.21
N TYR A 281 -10.38 3.82 4.88
CA TYR A 281 -9.86 2.46 4.81
C TYR A 281 -10.54 1.59 5.86
N TYR A 282 -11.28 0.61 5.41
CA TYR A 282 -11.95 -0.41 6.20
C TYR A 282 -11.08 -1.66 6.27
N PHE A 283 -10.66 -2.05 7.45
CA PHE A 283 -9.76 -3.20 7.64
C PHE A 283 -10.52 -4.51 7.77
N LEU A 284 -9.83 -5.60 7.42
CA LEU A 284 -10.35 -6.96 7.54
C LEU A 284 -9.96 -7.55 8.90
N PRO A 285 -10.89 -7.69 9.86
CA PRO A 285 -10.55 -8.12 11.22
C PRO A 285 -10.04 -9.57 11.31
N LEU A 286 -10.40 -10.45 10.36
CA LEU A 286 -9.88 -11.83 10.32
C LEU A 286 -8.63 -11.98 9.43
N TYR A 287 -8.13 -10.89 8.85
CA TYR A 287 -6.83 -10.82 8.20
C TYR A 287 -5.72 -10.58 9.23
N SER A 288 -5.98 -9.67 10.15
CA SER A 288 -5.02 -9.24 11.16
C SER A 288 -5.72 -8.59 12.35
N TYR A 289 -5.01 -8.49 13.46
CA TYR A 289 -5.35 -7.56 14.54
C TYR A 289 -4.54 -6.30 14.35
N VAL A 290 -5.21 -5.14 14.23
CA VAL A 290 -4.61 -3.85 13.93
C VAL A 290 -4.82 -2.89 15.09
N GLU A 291 -3.72 -2.32 15.58
CA GLU A 291 -3.65 -1.35 16.67
C GLU A 291 -3.01 -0.06 16.18
N GLN A 292 -3.10 1.01 16.95
CA GLN A 292 -2.38 2.26 16.71
C GLN A 292 -1.47 2.58 17.89
N ASN A 293 -0.24 2.95 17.61
CA ASN A 293 0.64 3.52 18.61
C ASN A 293 0.17 4.94 18.95
N GLU A 294 -0.30 5.16 20.17
CA GLU A 294 -0.87 6.44 20.60
C GLU A 294 0.12 7.61 20.55
N LYS A 295 1.42 7.35 20.69
CA LYS A 295 2.46 8.38 20.70
C LYS A 295 2.91 8.79 19.30
N THR A 296 3.00 7.81 18.38
CA THR A 296 3.58 8.03 17.05
C THR A 296 2.52 8.00 15.94
N SER A 297 1.28 7.61 16.26
CA SER A 297 0.23 7.32 15.28
C SER A 297 0.57 6.21 14.28
N ALA A 298 1.64 5.46 14.53
CA ALA A 298 2.05 4.33 13.70
C ALA A 298 1.04 3.19 13.77
N ILE A 299 0.88 2.50 12.65
CA ILE A 299 0.06 1.28 12.59
C ILE A 299 0.86 0.12 13.17
N ILE A 300 0.28 -0.62 14.10
CA ILE A 300 0.81 -1.87 14.64
C ILE A 300 -0.11 -2.99 14.17
N GLY A 301 0.45 -4.07 13.63
CA GLY A 301 -0.36 -5.18 13.12
C GLY A 301 0.16 -6.55 13.54
N THR A 302 -0.78 -7.46 13.78
CA THR A 302 -0.51 -8.89 13.99
C THR A 302 -1.17 -9.68 12.89
N SER A 303 -0.37 -10.30 12.01
CA SER A 303 -0.86 -11.09 10.87
C SER A 303 -1.43 -12.43 11.30
N PHE A 304 -2.62 -12.78 10.80
CA PHE A 304 -3.18 -14.14 10.96
C PHE A 304 -2.91 -15.02 9.74
N LEU A 305 -2.36 -14.45 8.67
CA LEU A 305 -2.12 -15.16 7.42
C LEU A 305 -0.82 -15.96 7.41
N ASN A 306 0.23 -15.42 8.03
CA ASN A 306 1.58 -15.95 7.91
C ASN A 306 1.96 -16.81 9.10
N ASP A 307 1.62 -18.11 9.02
CA ASP A 307 2.02 -19.17 9.95
C ASP A 307 3.42 -19.75 9.63
N VAL A 308 4.16 -19.14 8.72
CA VAL A 308 5.54 -19.53 8.34
C VAL A 308 6.56 -18.66 9.08
N MET A 309 6.32 -17.36 9.08
CA MET A 309 7.08 -16.34 9.79
C MET A 309 6.09 -15.36 10.41
N PRO A 310 5.57 -15.67 11.62
CA PRO A 310 4.62 -14.79 12.30
C PRO A 310 5.22 -13.40 12.52
N LEU A 311 4.43 -12.36 12.25
CA LEU A 311 4.73 -11.00 12.66
C LEU A 311 3.64 -10.57 13.65
N ILE A 312 4.01 -10.41 14.91
CA ILE A 312 3.11 -10.14 16.03
C ILE A 312 3.45 -8.76 16.60
N ARG A 313 2.45 -7.89 16.68
CA ARG A 313 2.58 -6.49 17.07
C ARG A 313 3.74 -5.79 16.35
N TYR A 314 3.80 -6.01 15.04
CA TYR A 314 4.81 -5.38 14.18
C TYR A 314 4.42 -3.93 13.92
N GLU A 315 5.27 -3.00 14.38
CA GLU A 315 5.10 -1.57 14.15
C GLU A 315 5.58 -1.19 12.75
N LEU A 316 4.64 -0.70 11.96
CA LEU A 316 4.91 -0.16 10.62
C LEU A 316 5.50 1.24 10.72
N THR A 317 6.19 1.64 9.67
CA THR A 317 6.64 3.04 9.51
C THR A 317 5.54 3.96 8.96
N ASP A 318 4.37 3.43 8.71
CA ASP A 318 3.23 4.17 8.18
C ASP A 318 2.40 4.72 9.35
N ALA A 319 2.19 6.04 9.35
CA ALA A 319 1.29 6.70 10.29
C ALA A 319 -0.11 6.86 9.67
N ALA A 320 -1.11 6.85 10.51
CA ALA A 320 -2.50 6.96 10.10
C ALA A 320 -3.28 7.92 11.02
N ALA A 321 -4.39 8.45 10.51
CA ALA A 321 -5.38 9.13 11.34
C ALA A 321 -5.88 8.18 12.45
N ARG A 322 -6.51 8.76 13.49
CA ARG A 322 -7.03 7.97 14.61
C ARG A 322 -7.95 6.85 14.12
N PHE A 323 -7.75 5.67 14.68
CA PHE A 323 -8.56 4.49 14.41
C PHE A 323 -9.94 4.62 15.06
N ASP A 324 -10.97 4.35 14.28
CA ASP A 324 -12.30 4.07 14.79
C ASP A 324 -12.44 2.54 14.94
N GLN A 325 -12.43 2.07 16.18
CA GLN A 325 -12.54 0.65 16.50
C GLN A 325 -13.99 0.16 16.45
N GLN A 326 -14.97 1.08 16.41
CA GLN A 326 -16.38 0.72 16.34
C GLN A 326 -16.77 0.40 14.90
N PRO A 327 -17.56 -0.65 14.69
CA PRO A 327 -18.05 -0.97 13.36
C PRO A 327 -19.07 0.08 12.90
N GLN A 328 -19.04 0.38 11.62
CA GLN A 328 -20.05 1.24 11.02
C GLN A 328 -21.30 0.43 10.65
N GLN A 329 -22.46 1.07 10.74
CA GLN A 329 -23.74 0.44 10.41
C GLN A 329 -23.75 -0.12 8.99
N GLY A 330 -24.15 -1.37 8.84
CA GLY A 330 -24.16 -2.10 7.57
C GLY A 330 -22.78 -2.59 7.10
N ARG A 331 -21.74 -2.36 7.91
CA ARG A 331 -20.35 -2.82 7.62
C ARG A 331 -19.67 -3.39 8.88
N GLU A 332 -20.46 -4.02 9.73
CA GLU A 332 -20.04 -4.55 11.03
C GLU A 332 -18.90 -5.58 10.93
N HIS A 333 -18.67 -6.12 9.72
CA HIS A 333 -17.61 -7.07 9.42
C HIS A 333 -16.28 -6.43 9.01
N LEU A 334 -16.18 -5.10 9.01
CA LEU A 334 -14.98 -4.35 8.61
C LEU A 334 -14.61 -3.33 9.68
N PHE A 335 -13.52 -3.59 10.38
CA PHE A 335 -12.96 -2.69 11.39
C PHE A 335 -11.48 -3.05 11.69
N PRO A 336 -10.67 -2.14 12.26
CA PRO A 336 -10.98 -0.73 12.47
C PRO A 336 -11.18 0.03 11.16
N VAL A 337 -11.68 1.27 11.28
CA VAL A 337 -11.80 2.19 10.15
C VAL A 337 -10.82 3.34 10.34
N ILE A 338 -10.11 3.71 9.28
CA ILE A 338 -9.14 4.80 9.28
C ILE A 338 -9.49 5.78 8.17
N ARG A 339 -9.65 7.05 8.52
CA ARG A 339 -10.00 8.09 7.53
C ARG A 339 -8.89 8.37 6.53
N SER A 340 -7.63 8.27 6.94
CA SER A 340 -6.47 8.49 6.07
C SER A 340 -5.26 7.73 6.54
N ILE A 341 -4.45 7.30 5.59
CA ILE A 341 -3.06 6.88 5.81
C ILE A 341 -2.20 8.08 5.46
N ASP A 342 -1.46 8.60 6.42
CA ASP A 342 -0.79 9.89 6.29
C ASP A 342 0.63 9.80 5.71
N GLY A 343 1.10 8.58 5.43
CA GLY A 343 2.39 8.30 4.78
C GLY A 343 3.46 7.75 5.73
N ARG A 344 4.67 7.62 5.23
CA ARG A 344 5.77 6.95 5.94
C ARG A 344 6.50 7.87 6.87
N MET A 345 6.73 7.45 8.11
CA MET A 345 7.51 8.17 9.11
C MET A 345 9.03 8.28 8.80
N GLY A 346 9.49 7.68 7.71
CA GLY A 346 10.93 7.69 7.33
C GLY A 346 11.37 8.86 6.44
N GLU A 347 10.44 9.68 5.98
CA GLU A 347 10.72 10.92 5.24
C GLU A 347 10.43 12.08 6.17
N ILE A 348 11.48 12.66 6.76
CA ILE A 348 11.39 13.69 7.79
C ILE A 348 11.94 14.98 7.20
N MET A 349 11.13 16.03 7.12
CA MET A 349 11.60 17.38 6.94
C MET A 349 12.05 17.97 8.28
N TYR A 350 12.87 18.97 8.25
CA TYR A 350 13.41 19.61 9.43
C TYR A 350 12.95 21.07 9.50
N LYS A 351 12.54 21.50 10.70
CA LYS A 351 12.31 22.92 10.96
C LYS A 351 13.64 23.67 11.08
N PRO A 352 13.68 24.99 10.90
CA PRO A 352 14.89 25.77 11.11
C PRO A 352 15.54 25.59 12.47
N ASN A 353 14.77 25.33 13.53
CA ASN A 353 15.26 25.05 14.88
C ASN A 353 15.73 23.59 15.08
N GLY A 354 15.78 22.78 14.03
CA GLY A 354 16.19 21.36 14.07
C GLY A 354 15.10 20.36 14.44
N ASP A 355 13.90 20.82 14.81
CA ASP A 355 12.77 19.92 15.08
C ASP A 355 12.39 19.12 13.83
N MET A 356 11.99 17.89 14.04
CA MET A 356 11.58 16.98 12.97
C MET A 356 10.11 17.11 12.66
N LEU A 357 9.78 17.26 11.37
CA LEU A 357 8.43 17.26 10.85
C LEU A 357 8.23 16.01 9.98
N PRO A 358 7.51 14.99 10.47
CA PRO A 358 7.26 13.76 9.74
C PRO A 358 6.47 14.01 8.45
N SER A 359 6.80 13.29 7.37
CA SER A 359 6.14 13.44 6.06
C SER A 359 4.62 13.21 6.07
N PRO A 360 4.03 12.44 6.98
CA PRO A 360 2.58 12.37 7.11
C PRO A 360 1.90 13.72 7.36
N LEU A 361 2.52 14.58 8.19
CA LEU A 361 2.02 15.92 8.42
C LEU A 361 2.14 16.80 7.17
N ILE A 362 3.22 16.62 6.42
CA ILE A 362 3.46 17.34 5.16
C ILE A 362 2.43 16.94 4.09
N ALA A 363 2.07 15.66 4.01
CA ALA A 363 1.05 15.17 3.11
C ALA A 363 -0.33 15.81 3.35
N ILE A 364 -0.63 16.22 4.58
CA ILE A 364 -1.86 16.96 4.92
C ILE A 364 -1.93 18.29 4.16
N ALA A 365 -0.79 18.95 3.93
CA ALA A 365 -0.76 20.20 3.17
C ALA A 365 -1.25 20.04 1.73
N LEU A 366 -1.05 18.86 1.12
CA LEU A 366 -1.49 18.55 -0.24
C LEU A 366 -2.97 18.11 -0.33
N ARG A 367 -3.69 18.02 0.78
CA ARG A 367 -5.12 17.63 0.75
C ARG A 367 -5.98 18.72 0.17
N GLY A 368 -6.94 18.32 -0.64
CA GLY A 368 -7.88 19.21 -1.32
C GLY A 368 -7.37 19.82 -2.61
N THR A 369 -6.12 19.52 -3.02
CA THR A 369 -5.55 20.03 -4.27
C THR A 369 -6.05 19.28 -5.50
N LYS A 370 -6.22 20.00 -6.63
CA LYS A 370 -6.80 19.48 -7.87
C LYS A 370 -6.14 19.99 -9.15
N SER A 371 -5.38 21.09 -9.08
CA SER A 371 -4.85 21.81 -10.24
C SER A 371 -3.57 21.23 -10.83
N PHE A 372 -3.00 20.18 -10.21
CA PHE A 372 -1.79 19.53 -10.70
C PHE A 372 -1.93 18.01 -10.75
N SER A 373 -1.18 17.37 -11.65
CA SER A 373 -1.15 15.92 -11.84
C SER A 373 -0.15 15.21 -10.93
N ALA A 374 0.86 15.95 -10.45
CA ALA A 374 1.83 15.51 -9.47
C ALA A 374 2.40 16.72 -8.71
N CYS A 375 2.77 16.50 -7.45
CA CYS A 375 3.42 17.54 -6.64
C CYS A 375 4.54 16.93 -5.79
N LYS A 376 5.71 17.57 -5.82
CA LYS A 376 6.90 17.17 -5.06
C LYS A 376 7.38 18.34 -4.22
N LEU A 377 7.65 18.08 -2.95
CA LEU A 377 8.22 18.99 -2.00
C LEU A 377 9.68 18.62 -1.77
N ILE A 378 10.61 19.56 -2.04
CA ILE A 378 12.05 19.33 -1.92
C ILE A 378 12.59 20.30 -0.88
N GLN A 379 13.04 19.79 0.25
CA GLN A 379 13.74 20.62 1.23
C GLN A 379 15.21 20.74 0.88
N HIS A 380 15.64 21.92 0.44
CA HIS A 380 17.03 22.20 0.06
C HIS A 380 17.87 22.63 1.27
N ARG A 381 17.27 23.40 2.17
CA ARG A 381 17.88 23.88 3.42
C ARG A 381 16.83 23.82 4.53
N TYR A 382 17.23 24.00 5.77
CA TYR A 382 16.32 24.00 6.92
C TYR A 382 15.19 25.02 6.77
N ASP A 383 15.46 26.14 6.10
CA ASP A 383 14.56 27.27 5.89
C ASP A 383 13.98 27.36 4.47
N LEU A 384 14.33 26.43 3.56
CA LEU A 384 13.93 26.52 2.15
C LEU A 384 13.31 25.22 1.62
N ILE A 385 12.07 25.32 1.19
CA ILE A 385 11.33 24.24 0.50
C ILE A 385 11.00 24.67 -0.92
N GLU A 386 11.32 23.83 -1.91
CA GLU A 386 10.84 23.96 -3.27
C GLU A 386 9.58 23.10 -3.47
N ILE A 387 8.52 23.73 -3.95
CA ILE A 387 7.28 23.08 -4.35
C ILE A 387 7.32 22.92 -5.88
N VAL A 388 7.44 21.68 -6.37
CA VAL A 388 7.45 21.36 -7.79
C VAL A 388 6.10 20.76 -8.13
N ALA A 389 5.28 21.50 -8.93
CA ALA A 389 3.97 21.04 -9.39
C ALA A 389 4.01 20.69 -10.88
N GLU A 390 3.49 19.52 -11.22
CA GLU A 390 3.30 19.10 -12.62
C GLU A 390 1.88 19.46 -13.04
N SER A 391 1.72 20.39 -13.99
CA SER A 391 0.41 20.81 -14.47
C SER A 391 0.46 21.30 -15.90
N ALA A 392 -0.63 21.06 -16.63
CA ALA A 392 -0.91 21.63 -17.96
C ALA A 392 -1.88 22.84 -17.87
N LEU A 393 -2.38 23.16 -16.68
CA LEU A 393 -3.28 24.29 -16.45
C LEU A 393 -2.51 25.63 -16.48
N PRO A 394 -3.21 26.75 -16.72
CA PRO A 394 -2.61 28.07 -16.61
C PRO A 394 -1.91 28.27 -15.26
N HIS A 395 -0.73 28.86 -15.29
CA HIS A 395 0.12 29.03 -14.11
C HIS A 395 -0.57 29.79 -12.97
N GLU A 396 -1.48 30.70 -13.28
CA GLU A 396 -2.24 31.47 -12.29
C GLU A 396 -3.10 30.58 -11.41
N ILE A 397 -3.86 29.64 -12.01
CA ILE A 397 -4.72 28.69 -11.30
C ILE A 397 -3.87 27.78 -10.38
N VAL A 398 -2.74 27.31 -10.92
CA VAL A 398 -1.85 26.42 -10.17
C VAL A 398 -1.19 27.15 -9.01
N ARG A 399 -0.79 28.43 -9.21
CA ARG A 399 -0.18 29.27 -8.16
C ARG A 399 -1.14 29.57 -7.01
N GLU A 400 -2.42 29.80 -7.31
CA GLU A 400 -3.45 30.03 -6.29
C GLU A 400 -3.57 28.78 -5.37
N GLU A 401 -3.64 27.60 -5.93
CA GLU A 401 -3.72 26.36 -5.14
C GLU A 401 -2.41 26.07 -4.39
N ILE A 402 -1.26 26.35 -4.98
CA ILE A 402 0.04 26.25 -4.30
C ILE A 402 0.10 27.24 -3.12
N GLY A 403 -0.50 28.43 -3.24
CA GLY A 403 -0.64 29.39 -2.12
C GLY A 403 -1.31 28.73 -0.92
N MET A 404 -2.41 28.02 -1.12
CA MET A 404 -3.08 27.27 -0.04
C MET A 404 -2.20 26.15 0.55
N VAL A 405 -1.37 25.52 -0.27
CA VAL A 405 -0.40 24.52 0.23
C VAL A 405 0.66 25.18 1.09
N ILE A 406 1.16 26.35 0.67
CA ILE A 406 2.15 27.13 1.45
C ILE A 406 1.58 27.52 2.81
N GLU A 407 0.37 28.10 2.88
CA GLU A 407 -0.28 28.48 4.13
C GLU A 407 -0.39 27.30 5.11
N LYS A 408 -0.75 26.11 4.61
CA LYS A 408 -0.80 24.88 5.41
C LYS A 408 0.58 24.45 5.88
N LEU A 409 1.61 24.55 5.02
CA LEU A 409 2.99 24.24 5.40
C LEU A 409 3.51 25.23 6.45
N GLU A 410 3.29 26.54 6.30
CA GLU A 410 3.66 27.56 7.29
C GLU A 410 3.02 27.27 8.66
N THR A 411 1.74 26.88 8.67
CA THR A 411 1.06 26.46 9.90
C THR A 411 1.74 25.25 10.55
N LEU A 412 2.20 24.28 9.76
CA LEU A 412 2.86 23.08 10.26
C LEU A 412 4.29 23.37 10.77
N PHE A 413 5.02 24.22 10.05
CA PHE A 413 6.38 24.57 10.44
C PHE A 413 6.42 25.49 11.67
N THR A 414 5.40 26.34 11.85
CA THR A 414 5.29 27.32 12.97
C THR A 414 6.46 28.33 13.08
N ILE A 415 7.29 28.39 12.06
CA ILE A 415 8.47 29.25 11.93
C ILE A 415 8.50 29.73 10.48
N GLU A 416 8.99 30.93 10.23
CA GLU A 416 9.10 31.49 8.88
C GLU A 416 9.95 30.59 7.97
N MET A 417 9.38 30.27 6.82
CA MET A 417 10.00 29.41 5.82
C MET A 417 10.04 30.13 4.47
N ASN A 418 11.09 29.86 3.71
CA ASN A 418 11.17 30.29 2.32
C ASN A 418 10.63 29.23 1.39
N PHE A 419 9.78 29.64 0.44
CA PHE A 419 9.22 28.74 -0.56
C PHE A 419 9.63 29.15 -1.97
N LYS A 420 10.15 28.18 -2.73
CA LYS A 420 10.36 28.31 -4.16
C LYS A 420 9.29 27.50 -4.88
N VAL A 421 8.64 28.09 -5.87
CA VAL A 421 7.57 27.42 -6.66
C VAL A 421 8.08 27.20 -8.07
N SER A 422 8.03 25.93 -8.52
CA SER A 422 8.37 25.50 -9.86
C SER A 422 7.17 24.77 -10.47
N ILE A 423 6.59 25.29 -11.55
CA ILE A 423 5.53 24.63 -12.31
C ILE A 423 6.18 24.05 -13.55
N VAL A 424 6.07 22.74 -13.72
CA VAL A 424 6.77 21.98 -14.78
C VAL A 424 5.77 21.11 -15.57
N PRO A 425 6.05 20.82 -16.84
CA PRO A 425 5.21 19.93 -17.62
C PRO A 425 5.31 18.47 -17.17
N HIS A 426 6.46 18.08 -16.59
CA HIS A 426 6.70 16.71 -16.17
C HIS A 426 7.67 16.64 -14.97
N ILE A 427 7.38 15.75 -14.00
CA ILE A 427 8.26 15.40 -12.88
C ILE A 427 8.77 13.97 -13.08
N THR A 428 10.10 13.79 -13.04
CA THR A 428 10.74 12.48 -13.19
C THR A 428 10.36 11.55 -12.03
N ARG A 429 9.98 10.32 -12.36
CA ARG A 429 9.66 9.25 -11.42
C ARG A 429 10.91 8.43 -11.06
N THR A 430 10.84 7.63 -9.98
CA THR A 430 11.91 6.71 -9.61
C THR A 430 12.02 5.56 -10.61
N GLU A 431 13.17 4.87 -10.65
CA GLU A 431 13.38 3.66 -11.49
C GLU A 431 12.35 2.56 -11.20
N THR A 432 11.82 2.49 -9.98
CA THR A 432 10.77 1.54 -9.61
C THR A 432 9.38 1.98 -10.09
N GLY A 433 9.24 3.15 -10.73
CA GLY A 433 7.99 3.73 -11.20
C GLY A 433 7.16 4.38 -10.10
N LYS A 434 7.60 4.35 -8.84
CA LYS A 434 6.94 5.03 -7.73
C LYS A 434 7.24 6.52 -7.74
N PHE A 435 6.26 7.30 -7.27
CA PHE A 435 6.41 8.74 -7.08
C PHE A 435 6.79 9.05 -5.64
N LYS A 436 7.80 9.91 -5.48
CA LYS A 436 8.25 10.38 -4.17
C LYS A 436 7.84 11.82 -3.99
N ASN A 437 6.83 12.05 -3.14
CA ASN A 437 6.27 13.38 -2.90
C ASN A 437 7.18 14.29 -2.06
N VAL A 438 8.02 13.72 -1.21
CA VAL A 438 8.93 14.45 -0.32
C VAL A 438 10.36 14.03 -0.59
N GLU A 439 11.25 15.00 -0.76
CA GLU A 439 12.70 14.80 -0.88
C GLU A 439 13.42 15.76 0.05
N VAL A 440 14.36 15.26 0.86
CA VAL A 440 15.14 16.06 1.78
C VAL A 440 16.60 15.99 1.36
N ARG A 441 17.19 17.15 1.09
CA ARG A 441 18.58 17.35 0.67
C ARG A 441 19.46 17.96 1.77
N VAL A 442 18.86 18.26 2.91
CA VAL A 442 19.57 18.86 4.06
C VAL A 442 20.47 17.81 4.70
N GLY A 443 21.73 18.17 4.99
CA GLY A 443 22.63 17.33 5.80
C GLY A 443 22.10 17.15 7.22
N LYS A 444 22.54 16.07 7.89
CA LYS A 444 22.07 15.70 9.25
C LYS A 444 22.56 16.62 10.38
N GLU A 445 23.35 17.65 10.09
CA GLU A 445 23.84 18.60 11.10
C GLU A 445 22.89 19.80 11.16
N PRO A 446 22.35 20.13 12.35
CA PRO A 446 21.57 21.35 12.54
C PRO A 446 22.45 22.59 12.28
N LEU A 447 21.85 23.63 11.69
CA LEU A 447 22.48 24.95 11.65
C LEU A 447 22.73 25.40 13.10
N THR A 448 23.97 25.48 13.49
CA THR A 448 24.35 26.27 14.68
C THR A 448 23.95 27.72 14.41
N LEU A 449 22.87 28.18 15.06
CA LEU A 449 22.45 29.57 15.11
C LEU A 449 23.43 30.37 15.96
#